data_83395bb06fc918f6f47c0af6e5501cf2
#
_entry.id   83395bb06fc918f6f47c0af6e5501cf2
#
_cell.length_a   1.000
_cell.length_b   1.000
_cell.length_c   1.000
_cell.angle_alpha   90.00
_cell.angle_beta   90.00
_cell.angle_gamma   90.00
#
_symmetry.space_group_name_H-M   'P 1'
#
loop_
_entity.id
_entity.type
_entity.pdbx_description
1 polymer ?
#
loop_
_entity_poly.entity_id
_entity_poly.type
_entity_poly.pdbx_seq_one_letter_code
_entity_poly.pdbx_strand_id
1 'polypeptide(L)'
;TFADEGIEIIQFETFMSLDVLADVIPKIKKELGLFIMVSFSVNQLGYSASGLSAKNLINDICAVDDVDAVGLNCGIGPYHMYNILEKIKLPEDKVLIAIPNAGYPVLTRNRMEFNSHPEYFAEKTKELLSLGADIIGGCCGTSPEFIKSLYDIMSMDIKADKKIQKTDAADEKVSKRCGFLYDENGRKKDKKFIAVELIPPFNTDDEKLLESAHYLKNAGVDVLTFPDSPSGRTRVDS
;
A
#
# COMPACT_ATOMS: atom_id res chain seq x y z
N THR A 1 15.73 -14.60 -10.33
CA THR A 1 14.42 -14.06 -9.87
C THR A 1 14.64 -12.93 -8.88
N PHE A 2 13.62 -12.14 -8.58
CA PHE A 2 13.70 -11.08 -7.55
C PHE A 2 14.10 -11.64 -6.17
N ALA A 3 13.66 -12.85 -5.84
CA ALA A 3 14.03 -13.51 -4.59
C ALA A 3 15.54 -13.85 -4.52
N ASP A 4 16.17 -14.15 -5.66
CA ASP A 4 17.61 -14.45 -5.73
C ASP A 4 18.44 -13.18 -5.43
N GLU A 5 17.86 -12.00 -5.65
CA GLU A 5 18.46 -10.70 -5.35
C GLU A 5 18.17 -10.21 -3.91
N GLY A 6 17.60 -11.07 -3.05
CA GLY A 6 17.35 -10.77 -1.64
C GLY A 6 16.12 -9.90 -1.38
N ILE A 7 15.15 -9.87 -2.30
CA ILE A 7 13.85 -9.21 -2.08
C ILE A 7 13.02 -10.07 -1.14
N GLU A 8 12.54 -9.48 -0.06
CA GLU A 8 11.76 -10.14 0.99
C GLU A 8 10.25 -9.88 0.88
N ILE A 9 9.85 -8.89 0.07
CA ILE A 9 8.46 -8.42 -0.03
C ILE A 9 8.05 -8.37 -1.49
N ILE A 10 6.82 -8.81 -1.77
CA ILE A 10 6.16 -8.58 -3.05
C ILE A 10 4.81 -7.91 -2.81
N GLN A 11 4.52 -6.89 -3.60
CA GLN A 11 3.23 -6.19 -3.58
C GLN A 11 2.48 -6.39 -4.88
N PHE A 12 1.26 -6.90 -4.77
CA PHE A 12 0.24 -6.91 -5.81
C PHE A 12 -0.63 -5.67 -5.60
N GLU A 13 -0.41 -4.63 -6.40
CA GLU A 13 -1.08 -3.35 -6.21
C GLU A 13 -2.07 -3.01 -7.34
N THR A 14 -3.05 -2.17 -6.99
CA THR A 14 -4.04 -1.63 -7.94
C THR A 14 -4.92 -2.71 -8.58
N PHE A 15 -5.08 -3.85 -7.92
CA PHE A 15 -5.95 -4.91 -8.40
C PHE A 15 -7.44 -4.52 -8.28
N MET A 16 -8.27 -5.11 -9.12
CA MET A 16 -9.71 -4.83 -9.20
C MET A 16 -10.57 -6.04 -8.90
N SER A 17 -9.97 -7.24 -8.87
CA SER A 17 -10.57 -8.53 -8.54
C SER A 17 -9.52 -9.46 -7.96
N LEU A 18 -9.95 -10.65 -7.50
CA LEU A 18 -9.07 -11.69 -6.96
C LEU A 18 -8.73 -12.80 -7.95
N ASP A 19 -9.33 -12.79 -9.14
CA ASP A 19 -9.35 -13.95 -10.05
C ASP A 19 -7.98 -14.57 -10.33
N VAL A 20 -6.94 -13.72 -10.48
CA VAL A 20 -5.56 -14.17 -10.73
C VAL A 20 -4.79 -14.41 -9.42
N LEU A 21 -5.09 -13.62 -8.39
CA LEU A 21 -4.34 -13.61 -7.14
C LEU A 21 -4.46 -14.91 -6.37
N ALA A 22 -5.66 -15.49 -6.34
CA ALA A 22 -5.96 -16.72 -5.60
C ALA A 22 -5.08 -17.90 -6.06
N ASP A 23 -4.72 -17.95 -7.33
CA ASP A 23 -3.90 -19.03 -7.90
C ASP A 23 -2.38 -18.75 -7.79
N VAL A 24 -1.99 -17.49 -7.82
CA VAL A 24 -0.57 -17.07 -7.88
C VAL A 24 0.05 -16.94 -6.48
N ILE A 25 -0.68 -16.34 -5.55
CA ILE A 25 -0.19 -16.06 -4.19
C ILE A 25 0.30 -17.33 -3.46
N PRO A 26 -0.47 -18.44 -3.41
CA PRO A 26 -0.02 -19.64 -2.71
C PRO A 26 1.26 -20.25 -3.31
N LYS A 27 1.43 -20.13 -4.62
CA LYS A 27 2.63 -20.63 -5.30
C LYS A 27 3.85 -19.81 -4.90
N ILE A 28 3.75 -18.47 -4.96
CA ILE A 28 4.84 -17.56 -4.57
C ILE A 28 5.20 -17.75 -3.10
N LYS A 29 4.19 -17.82 -2.23
CA LYS A 29 4.42 -18.03 -0.79
C LYS A 29 5.15 -19.32 -0.53
N LYS A 30 4.70 -20.41 -1.16
CA LYS A 30 5.31 -21.75 -1.00
C LYS A 30 6.73 -21.84 -1.54
N GLU A 31 6.99 -21.24 -2.71
CA GLU A 31 8.28 -21.36 -3.39
C GLU A 31 9.33 -20.40 -2.85
N LEU A 32 8.92 -19.17 -2.50
CA LEU A 32 9.85 -18.10 -2.18
C LEU A 32 9.76 -17.62 -0.72
N GLY A 33 8.68 -17.93 0.00
CA GLY A 33 8.50 -17.53 1.40
C GLY A 33 8.39 -16.02 1.63
N LEU A 34 8.10 -15.23 0.58
CA LEU A 34 8.09 -13.78 0.62
C LEU A 34 6.93 -13.24 1.48
N PHE A 35 7.10 -12.04 2.00
CA PHE A 35 6.00 -11.26 2.58
C PHE A 35 5.10 -10.74 1.44
N ILE A 36 3.82 -11.09 1.48
CA ILE A 36 2.88 -10.79 0.39
C ILE A 36 1.91 -9.69 0.80
N MET A 37 1.94 -8.61 0.04
CA MET A 37 1.06 -7.46 0.17
C MET A 37 0.06 -7.44 -1.00
N VAL A 38 -1.22 -7.20 -0.70
CA VAL A 38 -2.26 -7.04 -1.73
C VAL A 38 -3.05 -5.76 -1.48
N SER A 39 -3.17 -4.94 -2.50
CA SER A 39 -3.96 -3.71 -2.43
C SER A 39 -4.83 -3.52 -3.66
N PHE A 40 -6.03 -3.00 -3.41
CA PHE A 40 -7.07 -2.82 -4.42
C PHE A 40 -7.29 -1.35 -4.73
N SER A 41 -7.63 -1.06 -5.98
CA SER A 41 -8.07 0.26 -6.40
C SER A 41 -9.60 0.32 -6.47
N VAL A 42 -10.17 1.34 -5.85
CA VAL A 42 -11.61 1.59 -5.83
C VAL A 42 -11.93 3.06 -6.13
N ASN A 43 -13.16 3.32 -6.54
CA ASN A 43 -13.67 4.68 -6.73
C ASN A 43 -14.15 5.28 -5.40
N GLN A 44 -14.64 6.53 -5.43
CA GLN A 44 -15.13 7.28 -4.27
C GLN A 44 -16.30 6.61 -3.53
N LEU A 45 -17.04 5.75 -4.23
CA LEU A 45 -18.14 4.98 -3.65
C LEU A 45 -17.67 3.65 -3.04
N GLY A 46 -16.38 3.32 -3.15
CA GLY A 46 -15.78 2.10 -2.61
C GLY A 46 -15.95 0.88 -3.51
N TYR A 47 -16.11 1.07 -4.83
CA TYR A 47 -16.22 -0.03 -5.80
C TYR A 47 -15.03 -0.02 -6.76
N SER A 48 -14.50 -1.22 -7.04
CA SER A 48 -13.50 -1.42 -8.10
C SER A 48 -14.12 -1.24 -9.48
N ALA A 49 -13.29 -1.14 -10.52
CA ALA A 49 -13.78 -1.10 -11.90
C ALA A 49 -14.50 -2.40 -12.32
N SER A 50 -14.26 -3.51 -11.63
CA SER A 50 -15.01 -4.77 -11.80
C SER A 50 -16.34 -4.80 -11.04
N GLY A 51 -16.73 -3.71 -10.37
CA GLY A 51 -17.99 -3.59 -9.62
C GLY A 51 -17.98 -4.26 -8.23
N LEU A 52 -16.84 -4.72 -7.75
CA LEU A 52 -16.70 -5.33 -6.43
C LEU A 52 -16.47 -4.25 -5.36
N SER A 53 -17.13 -4.38 -4.21
CA SER A 53 -16.93 -3.45 -3.10
C SER A 53 -15.58 -3.68 -2.42
N ALA A 54 -14.97 -2.60 -1.91
CA ALA A 54 -13.75 -2.67 -1.10
C ALA A 54 -13.88 -3.67 0.06
N LYS A 55 -15.05 -3.70 0.71
CA LYS A 55 -15.33 -4.63 1.80
C LYS A 55 -15.25 -6.09 1.33
N ASN A 56 -15.86 -6.43 0.20
CA ASN A 56 -15.81 -7.80 -0.32
C ASN A 56 -14.38 -8.15 -0.74
N LEU A 57 -13.71 -7.27 -1.50
CA LEU A 57 -12.32 -7.48 -1.93
C LEU A 57 -11.38 -7.76 -0.74
N ILE A 58 -11.48 -6.95 0.31
CA ILE A 58 -10.64 -7.11 1.50
C ILE A 58 -11.01 -8.36 2.29
N ASN A 59 -12.31 -8.66 2.46
CA ASN A 59 -12.73 -9.86 3.16
C ASN A 59 -12.30 -11.13 2.41
N ASP A 60 -12.49 -11.16 1.09
CA ASP A 60 -12.18 -12.32 0.28
C ASP A 60 -10.67 -12.59 0.23
N ILE A 61 -9.84 -11.53 0.12
CA ILE A 61 -8.38 -11.70 0.14
C ILE A 61 -7.85 -12.05 1.54
N CYS A 62 -8.50 -11.59 2.61
CA CYS A 62 -8.15 -12.00 3.97
C CYS A 62 -8.38 -13.50 4.22
N ALA A 63 -9.29 -14.12 3.48
CA ALA A 63 -9.51 -15.57 3.53
C ALA A 63 -8.39 -16.37 2.85
N VAL A 64 -7.47 -15.72 2.16
CA VAL A 64 -6.27 -16.35 1.60
C VAL A 64 -5.16 -16.31 2.67
N ASP A 65 -4.83 -17.46 3.24
CA ASP A 65 -3.89 -17.59 4.37
C ASP A 65 -2.50 -17.02 4.06
N ASP A 66 -2.07 -17.10 2.82
CA ASP A 66 -0.73 -16.72 2.35
C ASP A 66 -0.54 -15.20 2.17
N VAL A 67 -1.57 -14.37 2.43
CA VAL A 67 -1.48 -12.91 2.35
C VAL A 67 -1.17 -12.32 3.72
N ASP A 68 -0.13 -11.52 3.80
CA ASP A 68 0.34 -10.91 5.05
C ASP A 68 -0.24 -9.52 5.27
N ALA A 69 -0.40 -8.72 4.20
CA ALA A 69 -0.90 -7.36 4.25
C ALA A 69 -1.97 -7.09 3.20
N VAL A 70 -3.00 -6.35 3.57
CA VAL A 70 -4.15 -6.06 2.70
C VAL A 70 -4.58 -4.60 2.82
N GLY A 71 -5.15 -4.04 1.76
CA GLY A 71 -5.66 -2.68 1.84
C GLY A 71 -6.05 -2.06 0.51
N LEU A 72 -5.92 -0.74 0.45
CA LEU A 72 -6.29 0.05 -0.72
C LEU A 72 -5.11 0.91 -1.18
N ASN A 73 -4.96 1.03 -2.49
CA ASN A 73 -4.06 2.00 -3.09
C ASN A 73 -4.69 2.64 -4.32
N CYS A 74 -4.23 3.81 -4.70
CA CYS A 74 -4.69 4.54 -5.88
C CYS A 74 -6.22 4.81 -5.91
N GLY A 75 -6.75 5.32 -7.03
CA GLY A 75 -8.17 5.54 -7.28
C GLY A 75 -8.79 6.70 -6.49
N ILE A 76 -8.44 6.88 -5.24
CA ILE A 76 -9.03 7.84 -4.30
C ILE A 76 -7.97 8.57 -3.46
N GLY A 77 -8.34 9.78 -3.00
CA GLY A 77 -7.53 10.52 -2.03
C GLY A 77 -7.75 10.05 -0.59
N PRO A 78 -6.95 10.56 0.38
CA PRO A 78 -6.93 10.06 1.75
C PRO A 78 -8.28 10.18 2.48
N TYR A 79 -9.04 11.24 2.25
CA TYR A 79 -10.35 11.43 2.86
C TYR A 79 -11.36 10.32 2.49
N HIS A 80 -11.47 9.98 1.20
CA HIS A 80 -12.37 8.91 0.78
C HIS A 80 -11.86 7.53 1.19
N MET A 81 -10.54 7.34 1.19
CA MET A 81 -9.93 6.10 1.67
C MET A 81 -10.25 5.87 3.16
N TYR A 82 -10.16 6.92 3.98
CA TYR A 82 -10.58 6.87 5.39
C TYR A 82 -12.04 6.40 5.52
N ASN A 83 -12.98 7.07 4.84
CA ASN A 83 -14.40 6.77 4.95
C ASN A 83 -14.79 5.35 4.49
N ILE A 84 -13.99 4.76 3.61
CA ILE A 84 -14.17 3.38 3.15
C ILE A 84 -13.59 2.40 4.17
N LEU A 85 -12.33 2.61 4.58
CA LEU A 85 -11.62 1.71 5.49
C LEU A 85 -12.22 1.71 6.90
N GLU A 86 -12.76 2.82 7.38
CA GLU A 86 -13.45 2.89 8.69
C GLU A 86 -14.60 1.88 8.82
N LYS A 87 -15.22 1.48 7.70
CA LYS A 87 -16.36 0.56 7.65
C LYS A 87 -15.97 -0.91 7.46
N ILE A 88 -14.67 -1.19 7.33
CA ILE A 88 -14.16 -2.53 7.05
C ILE A 88 -13.60 -3.11 8.35
N LYS A 89 -13.90 -4.39 8.58
CA LYS A 89 -13.29 -5.16 9.67
C LYS A 89 -12.09 -5.91 9.12
N LEU A 90 -10.98 -5.81 9.80
CA LEU A 90 -9.76 -6.51 9.43
C LEU A 90 -9.39 -7.53 10.51
N PRO A 91 -8.97 -8.77 10.15
CA PRO A 91 -8.42 -9.73 11.11
C PRO A 91 -7.19 -9.14 11.83
N GLU A 92 -6.99 -9.48 13.10
CA GLU A 92 -5.88 -8.94 13.91
C GLU A 92 -4.50 -9.28 13.38
N ASP A 93 -4.41 -10.41 12.72
CA ASP A 93 -3.19 -10.94 12.12
C ASP A 93 -2.80 -10.27 10.80
N LYS A 94 -3.68 -9.50 10.18
CA LYS A 94 -3.40 -8.82 8.90
C LYS A 94 -2.86 -7.40 9.13
N VAL A 95 -1.94 -7.02 8.26
CA VAL A 95 -1.37 -5.67 8.20
C VAL A 95 -2.24 -4.80 7.29
N LEU A 96 -2.61 -3.59 7.72
CA LEU A 96 -3.42 -2.67 6.93
C LEU A 96 -2.56 -1.76 6.08
N ILE A 97 -2.82 -1.76 4.76
CA ILE A 97 -2.20 -0.88 3.77
C ILE A 97 -3.16 0.25 3.41
N ALA A 98 -2.67 1.50 3.41
CA ALA A 98 -3.41 2.66 2.95
C ALA A 98 -2.51 3.61 2.16
N ILE A 99 -2.57 3.56 0.82
CA ILE A 99 -1.70 4.31 -0.10
C ILE A 99 -2.58 5.15 -1.05
N PRO A 100 -3.11 6.30 -0.59
CA PRO A 100 -4.00 7.14 -1.38
C PRO A 100 -3.26 7.95 -2.45
N ASN A 101 -4.02 8.45 -3.43
CA ASN A 101 -3.56 9.50 -4.33
C ASN A 101 -3.42 10.85 -3.60
N ALA A 102 -2.62 11.76 -4.13
CA ALA A 102 -2.52 13.14 -3.63
C ALA A 102 -3.86 13.90 -3.66
N GLY A 103 -4.83 13.38 -4.36
CA GLY A 103 -6.16 13.95 -4.56
C GLY A 103 -6.80 13.34 -5.80
N TYR A 104 -7.66 14.12 -6.49
CA TYR A 104 -8.28 13.69 -7.72
C TYR A 104 -7.59 14.34 -8.92
N PRO A 105 -7.40 13.56 -10.02
CA PRO A 105 -6.83 14.13 -11.22
C PRO A 105 -7.80 15.12 -11.87
N VAL A 106 -7.29 16.27 -12.24
CA VAL A 106 -7.99 17.28 -13.06
C VAL A 106 -7.27 17.38 -14.40
N LEU A 107 -8.03 17.34 -15.48
CA LEU A 107 -7.45 17.48 -16.82
C LEU A 107 -7.27 18.97 -17.13
N THR A 108 -6.05 19.47 -17.03
CA THR A 108 -5.69 20.86 -17.37
C THR A 108 -4.82 20.86 -18.61
N ARG A 109 -5.29 21.49 -19.69
CA ARG A 109 -4.53 21.62 -20.97
C ARG A 109 -3.95 20.29 -21.47
N ASN A 110 -4.75 19.21 -21.48
CA ASN A 110 -4.34 17.84 -21.85
C ASN A 110 -3.27 17.21 -20.95
N ARG A 111 -3.09 17.71 -19.72
CA ARG A 111 -2.24 17.08 -18.71
C ARG A 111 -3.09 16.73 -17.49
N MET A 112 -2.80 15.60 -16.90
CA MET A 112 -3.39 15.22 -15.62
C MET A 112 -2.63 15.95 -14.51
N GLU A 113 -3.33 16.78 -13.75
CA GLU A 113 -2.79 17.47 -12.58
C GLU A 113 -3.57 17.04 -11.34
N PHE A 114 -2.86 16.96 -10.21
CA PHE A 114 -3.49 16.67 -8.92
C PHE A 114 -3.48 17.94 -8.09
N ASN A 115 -4.67 18.50 -7.86
CA ASN A 115 -4.85 19.71 -7.07
C ASN A 115 -4.88 19.37 -5.57
N SER A 116 -3.70 19.13 -4.99
CA SER A 116 -3.54 18.91 -3.55
C SER A 116 -2.24 19.54 -3.07
N HIS A 117 -2.18 19.77 -1.76
CA HIS A 117 -1.00 20.31 -1.10
C HIS A 117 -0.43 19.28 -0.12
N PRO A 118 0.90 19.21 0.04
CA PRO A 118 1.55 18.25 0.93
C PRO A 118 1.00 18.26 2.36
N GLU A 119 0.72 19.45 2.91
CA GLU A 119 0.20 19.60 4.26
C GLU A 119 -1.22 19.00 4.42
N TYR A 120 -2.11 19.29 3.47
CA TYR A 120 -3.46 18.73 3.47
C TYR A 120 -3.43 17.19 3.34
N PHE A 121 -2.59 16.69 2.41
CA PHE A 121 -2.41 15.27 2.22
C PHE A 121 -1.92 14.61 3.52
N ALA A 122 -0.92 15.21 4.16
CA ALA A 122 -0.33 14.70 5.38
C ALA A 122 -1.34 14.68 6.54
N GLU A 123 -2.10 15.75 6.74
CA GLU A 123 -3.17 15.82 7.76
C GLU A 123 -4.23 14.73 7.54
N LYS A 124 -4.68 14.56 6.30
CA LYS A 124 -5.70 13.55 5.98
C LYS A 124 -5.17 12.12 6.06
N THR A 125 -3.91 11.90 5.70
CA THR A 125 -3.27 10.60 5.85
C THR A 125 -3.03 10.23 7.32
N LYS A 126 -2.83 11.23 8.18
CA LYS A 126 -2.79 11.03 9.64
C LYS A 126 -4.08 10.38 10.18
N GLU A 127 -5.24 10.73 9.62
CA GLU A 127 -6.50 10.10 10.00
C GLU A 127 -6.50 8.58 9.69
N LEU A 128 -5.82 8.15 8.61
CA LEU A 128 -5.64 6.74 8.29
C LEU A 128 -4.78 6.02 9.34
N LEU A 129 -3.74 6.67 9.86
CA LEU A 129 -2.97 6.13 10.99
C LEU A 129 -3.84 5.92 12.22
N SER A 130 -4.78 6.85 12.50
CA SER A 130 -5.69 6.73 13.63
C SER A 130 -6.68 5.57 13.47
N LEU A 131 -6.97 5.14 12.24
CA LEU A 131 -7.71 3.90 11.97
C LEU A 131 -6.90 2.64 12.27
N GLY A 132 -5.58 2.76 12.36
CA GLY A 132 -4.67 1.64 12.59
C GLY A 132 -3.99 1.15 11.30
N ALA A 133 -3.91 1.99 10.26
CA ALA A 133 -3.06 1.67 9.12
C ALA A 133 -1.61 1.44 9.58
N ASP A 134 -1.03 0.36 9.12
CA ASP A 134 0.33 -0.05 9.49
C ASP A 134 1.34 0.37 8.42
N ILE A 135 0.90 0.35 7.16
CA ILE A 135 1.66 0.80 6.00
C ILE A 135 0.90 1.95 5.36
N ILE A 136 1.54 3.10 5.27
CA ILE A 136 1.01 4.28 4.60
C ILE A 136 2.00 4.79 3.57
N GLY A 137 1.50 5.48 2.57
CA GLY A 137 2.32 6.05 1.52
C GLY A 137 1.53 6.96 0.62
N GLY A 138 2.03 7.19 -0.59
CA GLY A 138 1.38 7.98 -1.60
C GLY A 138 1.44 7.29 -2.96
N CYS A 139 0.36 7.40 -3.73
CA CYS A 139 0.24 6.91 -5.09
C CYS A 139 0.18 8.10 -6.07
N CYS A 140 -0.67 8.04 -7.08
CA CYS A 140 -0.73 9.04 -8.15
C CYS A 140 -0.80 10.49 -7.63
N GLY A 141 0.03 11.35 -8.21
CA GLY A 141 0.11 12.78 -7.88
C GLY A 141 0.93 13.13 -6.65
N THR A 142 1.45 12.16 -5.91
CA THR A 142 2.38 12.43 -4.81
C THR A 142 3.80 12.68 -5.32
N SER A 143 4.50 13.60 -4.68
CA SER A 143 5.89 13.96 -4.93
C SER A 143 6.70 13.80 -3.65
N PRO A 144 8.04 13.94 -3.69
CA PRO A 144 8.86 13.87 -2.49
C PRO A 144 8.43 14.80 -1.36
N GLU A 145 7.87 15.96 -1.66
CA GLU A 145 7.37 16.90 -0.66
C GLU A 145 6.17 16.33 0.12
N PHE A 146 5.27 15.61 -0.57
CA PHE A 146 4.14 14.92 0.06
C PHE A 146 4.63 13.86 1.04
N ILE A 147 5.63 13.08 0.64
CA ILE A 147 6.20 12.02 1.47
C ILE A 147 6.97 12.62 2.66
N LYS A 148 7.67 13.73 2.44
CA LYS A 148 8.34 14.44 3.54
C LYS A 148 7.33 14.93 4.58
N SER A 149 6.25 15.57 4.14
CA SER A 149 5.19 16.03 5.05
C SER A 149 4.56 14.86 5.82
N LEU A 150 4.38 13.71 5.16
CA LEU A 150 3.89 12.50 5.79
C LEU A 150 4.88 11.94 6.84
N TYR A 151 6.16 11.91 6.52
CA TYR A 151 7.22 11.49 7.44
C TYR A 151 7.27 12.39 8.69
N ASP A 152 7.19 13.70 8.50
CA ASP A 152 7.20 14.67 9.60
C ASP A 152 6.05 14.42 10.58
N ILE A 153 4.86 14.03 10.08
CA ILE A 153 3.71 13.64 10.91
C ILE A 153 3.94 12.33 11.65
N MET A 154 4.55 11.35 10.99
CA MET A 154 4.83 10.05 11.62
C MET A 154 5.86 10.12 12.74
N SER A 155 6.76 11.09 12.68
CA SER A 155 7.74 11.35 13.74
C SER A 155 7.12 11.98 15.00
N MET A 156 5.88 12.51 14.89
CA MET A 156 5.11 12.95 16.04
C MET A 156 4.49 11.74 16.74
N ASP A 157 4.49 11.72 18.08
CA ASP A 157 3.99 10.61 18.91
C ASP A 157 2.46 10.47 18.74
N ILE A 158 2.03 9.72 17.73
CA ILE A 158 0.62 9.47 17.41
C ILE A 158 0.18 8.23 18.18
N LYS A 159 -0.55 8.42 19.26
CA LYS A 159 -1.32 7.35 19.88
C LYS A 159 -2.48 7.00 18.93
N ALA A 160 -2.32 5.91 18.19
CA ALA A 160 -3.39 5.39 17.36
C ALA A 160 -4.48 4.81 18.26
N ASP A 161 -5.62 5.47 18.36
CA ASP A 161 -6.86 4.82 18.78
C ASP A 161 -7.28 3.93 17.61
N LYS A 162 -7.00 2.62 17.71
CA LYS A 162 -7.36 1.64 16.70
C LYS A 162 -8.87 1.59 16.54
N LYS A 163 -9.40 2.35 15.59
CA LYS A 163 -10.86 2.43 15.33
C LYS A 163 -11.35 1.29 14.44
N ILE A 164 -10.47 0.68 13.65
CA ILE A 164 -10.84 -0.50 12.87
C ILE A 164 -11.08 -1.65 13.84
N GLN A 165 -12.30 -2.19 13.79
CA GLN A 165 -12.65 -3.37 14.58
C GLN A 165 -11.90 -4.57 13.99
N LYS A 166 -10.89 -5.05 14.69
CA LYS A 166 -10.22 -6.31 14.36
C LYS A 166 -11.04 -7.46 14.98
N THR A 167 -11.24 -8.49 14.19
CA THR A 167 -11.84 -9.74 14.66
C THR A 167 -10.74 -10.65 15.18
N ASP A 168 -10.96 -11.28 16.33
CA ASP A 168 -10.07 -12.33 16.82
C ASP A 168 -9.96 -13.42 15.75
N ALA A 169 -8.75 -13.72 15.32
CA ALA A 169 -8.51 -14.90 14.49
C ALA A 169 -8.88 -16.13 15.31
N ALA A 170 -9.77 -16.96 14.80
CA ALA A 170 -10.03 -18.26 15.42
C ALA A 170 -8.69 -19.00 15.58
N ASP A 171 -8.50 -19.66 16.73
CA ASP A 171 -7.29 -20.41 17.11
C ASP A 171 -6.86 -21.43 16.04
N GLU A 172 -6.22 -20.99 14.97
CA GLU A 172 -5.55 -21.85 14.01
C GLU A 172 -4.04 -21.58 14.02
N LYS A 173 -3.29 -22.66 14.02
CA LYS A 173 -1.85 -22.79 14.14
C LYS A 173 -1.09 -21.62 13.50
N VAL A 174 -0.59 -20.73 14.32
CA VAL A 174 0.30 -19.64 13.92
C VAL A 174 1.56 -20.26 13.33
N SER A 175 1.63 -20.34 12.00
CA SER A 175 2.91 -20.52 11.33
C SER A 175 3.77 -19.31 11.73
N LYS A 176 5.00 -19.57 12.18
CA LYS A 176 5.92 -18.52 12.64
C LYS A 176 6.13 -17.52 11.50
N ARG A 177 5.47 -16.39 11.59
CA ARG A 177 5.57 -15.32 10.59
C ARG A 177 6.95 -14.68 10.71
N CYS A 178 7.62 -14.52 9.59
CA CYS A 178 8.91 -13.86 9.49
C CYS A 178 8.84 -12.75 8.44
N GLY A 179 9.79 -11.85 8.45
CA GLY A 179 9.89 -10.73 7.53
C GLY A 179 10.04 -9.40 8.23
N PHE A 180 10.19 -8.32 7.46
CA PHE A 180 10.57 -7.02 8.01
C PHE A 180 9.51 -6.40 8.94
N LEU A 181 8.24 -6.81 8.83
CA LEU A 181 7.15 -6.34 9.70
C LEU A 181 7.00 -7.12 11.00
N TYR A 182 7.71 -8.25 11.16
CA TYR A 182 7.60 -9.09 12.35
C TYR A 182 8.92 -9.10 13.14
N ASP A 183 8.82 -9.31 14.44
CA ASP A 183 9.97 -9.54 15.30
C ASP A 183 10.41 -11.03 15.24
N GLU A 184 11.51 -11.35 15.93
CA GLU A 184 12.07 -12.71 16.02
C GLU A 184 11.08 -13.75 16.60
N ASN A 185 10.04 -13.29 17.28
CA ASN A 185 9.01 -14.15 17.87
C ASN A 185 7.78 -14.32 16.93
N GLY A 186 7.82 -13.70 15.72
CA GLY A 186 6.71 -13.71 14.77
C GLY A 186 5.56 -12.78 15.16
N ARG A 187 5.79 -11.81 16.07
CA ARG A 187 4.82 -10.78 16.44
C ARG A 187 5.02 -9.57 15.56
N LYS A 188 3.92 -8.96 15.14
CA LYS A 188 3.96 -7.73 14.36
C LYS A 188 4.67 -6.63 15.16
N LYS A 189 5.64 -5.97 14.54
CA LYS A 189 6.35 -4.83 15.13
C LYS A 189 5.38 -3.67 15.33
N ASP A 190 5.47 -3.00 16.47
CA ASP A 190 4.72 -1.75 16.73
C ASP A 190 5.43 -0.56 16.05
N LYS A 191 5.59 -0.67 14.74
CA LYS A 191 6.19 0.35 13.87
C LYS A 191 5.25 0.65 12.72
N LYS A 192 5.15 1.91 12.33
CA LYS A 192 4.51 2.34 11.08
C LYS A 192 5.54 2.36 9.96
N PHE A 193 5.10 2.01 8.77
CA PHE A 193 5.94 1.92 7.58
C PHE A 193 5.42 2.86 6.50
N ILE A 194 6.35 3.47 5.76
CA ILE A 194 6.05 4.33 4.61
C ILE A 194 6.37 3.56 3.35
N ALA A 195 5.38 3.37 2.50
CA ALA A 195 5.54 2.83 1.15
C ALA A 195 5.37 3.93 0.11
N VAL A 196 6.23 3.96 -0.89
CA VAL A 196 6.20 4.95 -1.99
C VAL A 196 6.34 4.23 -3.32
N GLU A 197 5.45 4.59 -4.26
CA GLU A 197 5.55 4.15 -5.64
C GLU A 197 6.51 5.06 -6.42
N LEU A 198 7.48 4.46 -7.10
CA LEU A 198 8.34 5.11 -8.07
C LEU A 198 7.96 4.62 -9.48
N ILE A 199 7.54 5.55 -10.32
CA ILE A 199 7.15 5.25 -11.70
C ILE A 199 8.41 5.15 -12.56
N PRO A 200 8.68 3.99 -13.21
CA PRO A 200 9.78 3.85 -14.15
C PRO A 200 9.70 4.86 -15.31
N PRO A 201 10.81 5.35 -15.82
CA PRO A 201 10.82 6.29 -16.95
C PRO A 201 10.34 5.62 -18.24
N PHE A 202 9.97 6.42 -19.23
CA PHE A 202 9.60 5.94 -20.58
C PHE A 202 10.81 5.55 -21.45
N ASN A 203 11.99 5.99 -21.06
CA ASN A 203 13.26 5.75 -21.74
C ASN A 203 14.18 4.93 -20.84
N THR A 204 15.33 4.54 -21.37
CA THR A 204 16.34 3.77 -20.65
C THR A 204 17.19 4.60 -19.68
N ASP A 205 16.84 5.87 -19.44
CA ASP A 205 17.53 6.75 -18.50
C ASP A 205 16.99 6.51 -17.08
N ASP A 206 17.70 5.71 -16.33
CA ASP A 206 17.37 5.32 -14.95
C ASP A 206 18.06 6.18 -13.87
N GLU A 207 18.93 7.13 -14.26
CA GLU A 207 19.67 7.97 -13.30
C GLU A 207 18.72 8.69 -12.33
N LYS A 208 17.69 9.35 -12.86
CA LYS A 208 16.70 10.07 -12.04
C LYS A 208 15.87 9.14 -11.16
N LEU A 209 15.59 7.92 -11.64
CA LEU A 209 14.88 6.92 -10.85
C LEU A 209 15.73 6.49 -9.66
N LEU A 210 17.01 6.21 -9.88
CA LEU A 210 17.97 5.85 -8.84
C LEU A 210 18.21 7.00 -7.85
N GLU A 211 18.38 8.24 -8.35
CA GLU A 211 18.47 9.42 -7.48
C GLU A 211 17.24 9.57 -6.59
N SER A 212 16.05 9.42 -7.15
CA SER A 212 14.79 9.48 -6.40
C SER A 212 14.69 8.36 -5.36
N ALA A 213 15.09 7.13 -5.71
CA ALA A 213 15.12 6.01 -4.78
C ALA A 213 16.09 6.26 -3.62
N HIS A 214 17.29 6.76 -3.90
CA HIS A 214 18.26 7.14 -2.87
C HIS A 214 17.76 8.28 -1.98
N TYR A 215 17.13 9.29 -2.58
CA TYR A 215 16.53 10.40 -1.83
C TYR A 215 15.46 9.90 -0.86
N LEU A 216 14.53 9.07 -1.35
CA LEU A 216 13.44 8.52 -0.55
C LEU A 216 13.95 7.59 0.56
N LYS A 217 14.95 6.76 0.27
CA LYS A 217 15.61 5.93 1.28
C LYS A 217 16.22 6.78 2.40
N ASN A 218 16.93 7.87 2.05
CA ASN A 218 17.52 8.79 3.01
C ASN A 218 16.46 9.59 3.78
N ALA A 219 15.29 9.81 3.17
CA ALA A 219 14.14 10.45 3.81
C ALA A 219 13.37 9.52 4.75
N GLY A 220 13.75 8.25 4.86
CA GLY A 220 13.16 7.29 5.80
C GLY A 220 12.01 6.47 5.24
N VAL A 221 11.89 6.37 3.91
CA VAL A 221 10.92 5.45 3.27
C VAL A 221 11.37 4.01 3.50
N ASP A 222 10.44 3.17 3.90
CA ASP A 222 10.69 1.77 4.25
C ASP A 222 10.50 0.81 3.04
N VAL A 223 9.59 1.16 2.12
CA VAL A 223 9.22 0.31 0.96
C VAL A 223 9.14 1.16 -0.30
N LEU A 224 9.78 0.71 -1.37
CA LEU A 224 9.61 1.28 -2.72
C LEU A 224 8.89 0.26 -3.59
N THR A 225 7.91 0.71 -4.36
CA THR A 225 7.18 -0.10 -5.34
C THR A 225 7.39 0.47 -6.73
N PHE A 226 7.48 -0.42 -7.72
CA PHE A 226 7.67 -0.06 -9.12
C PHE A 226 6.51 -0.64 -9.92
N PRO A 227 5.56 0.19 -10.38
CA PRO A 227 4.45 -0.30 -11.19
C PRO A 227 4.93 -0.61 -12.59
N ASP A 228 4.55 -1.76 -13.11
CA ASP A 228 4.69 -2.06 -14.54
C ASP A 228 3.59 -1.34 -15.33
N SER A 229 3.98 -0.74 -16.44
CA SER A 229 3.05 -0.11 -17.41
C SER A 229 1.90 0.71 -16.80
N PRO A 230 2.15 1.63 -15.86
CA PRO A 230 1.09 2.40 -15.20
C PRO A 230 0.25 3.15 -16.24
N SER A 231 -1.07 3.14 -16.05
CA SER A 231 -2.05 3.73 -16.98
C SER A 231 -2.04 3.11 -18.38
N GLY A 232 -1.62 1.85 -18.54
CA GLY A 232 -1.57 1.13 -19.82
C GLY A 232 -0.53 1.64 -20.80
N ARG A 233 0.45 2.40 -20.34
CA ARG A 233 1.57 2.89 -21.17
C ARG A 233 2.82 2.07 -20.87
N THR A 234 3.42 1.51 -21.92
CA THR A 234 4.71 0.81 -21.80
C THR A 234 5.78 1.73 -21.23
N ARG A 235 6.53 1.22 -20.28
CA ARG A 235 7.68 1.86 -19.66
C ARG A 235 8.88 0.92 -19.68
N VAL A 236 10.00 1.35 -19.16
CA VAL A 236 11.13 0.45 -18.91
C VAL A 236 10.69 -0.62 -17.90
N ASP A 237 11.03 -1.87 -18.19
CA ASP A 237 10.74 -2.98 -17.30
C ASP A 237 11.35 -2.73 -15.89
N SER A 238 10.57 -2.97 -14.87
CA SER A 238 10.93 -2.77 -13.46
C SER A 238 11.68 -3.95 -12.87
#